data_2bb306fce476c07748e87e376116b9a3
#
_entry.id   2bb306fce476c07748e87e376116b9a3
#
_cell.length_a   1.000
_cell.length_b   1.000
_cell.length_c   1.000
_cell.angle_alpha   90.00
_cell.angle_beta   90.00
_cell.angle_gamma   90.00
#
_symmetry.space_group_name_H-M   'P 1'
#
loop_
_entity.id
_entity.type
_entity.pdbx_description
1 polymer ?
#
loop_
_entity_poly.entity_id
_entity_poly.type
_entity_poly.pdbx_seq_one_letter_code
_entity_poly.pdbx_strand_id
1 'polypeptide(L)'
;MRDIFGIFRNKKKGFEEKLNEMYQEIANKINEMIPAEWEQVYTKAYIDDEGGEVLFYYTKLGNNDLHYYTNIPRDYNVSEKIFSDLWDDLFGLFDKLRESFKGDNQEPWTSCEFDFNNEGKLNVSFDYIDWKNSDFGPMARKNYYKYKKFGIVPEYEYEREEI
;
A
#
# COMPACT_ATOMS: atom_id res chain seq x y z
N MET A 1 -38.21 7.89 -20.92
CA MET A 1 -37.68 6.53 -21.10
C MET A 1 -36.19 6.52 -20.64
N ARG A 2 -35.85 5.65 -19.72
CA ARG A 2 -34.47 5.54 -19.26
C ARG A 2 -33.61 4.92 -20.36
N ASP A 3 -32.46 5.55 -20.59
CA ASP A 3 -31.44 5.06 -21.49
C ASP A 3 -30.73 3.84 -20.85
N ILE A 4 -31.00 2.65 -21.40
CA ILE A 4 -30.41 1.39 -20.91
C ILE A 4 -28.87 1.42 -21.05
N PHE A 5 -28.36 2.05 -22.10
CA PHE A 5 -26.91 2.19 -22.31
C PHE A 5 -26.25 3.10 -21.27
N GLY A 6 -26.97 4.11 -20.77
CA GLY A 6 -26.52 4.96 -19.69
C GLY A 6 -26.32 4.20 -18.38
N ILE A 7 -27.17 3.19 -18.11
CA ILE A 7 -27.05 2.36 -16.91
C ILE A 7 -25.78 1.52 -16.95
N PHE A 8 -25.44 0.91 -18.08
CA PHE A 8 -24.22 0.11 -18.22
C PHE A 8 -22.95 0.97 -18.14
N ARG A 9 -22.95 2.14 -18.76
CA ARG A 9 -21.85 3.10 -18.66
C ARG A 9 -21.65 3.57 -17.22
N ASN A 10 -22.73 3.86 -16.51
CA ASN A 10 -22.69 4.28 -15.12
C ASN A 10 -22.12 3.19 -14.20
N LYS A 11 -22.45 1.92 -14.48
CA LYS A 11 -21.92 0.79 -13.69
C LYS A 11 -20.40 0.64 -13.85
N LYS A 12 -19.87 0.74 -15.08
CA LYS A 12 -18.45 0.68 -15.36
C LYS A 12 -17.73 1.91 -14.78
N LYS A 13 -18.28 3.10 -15.00
CA LYS A 13 -17.79 4.35 -14.42
C LYS A 13 -17.87 4.31 -12.90
N GLY A 14 -18.91 3.66 -12.34
CA GLY A 14 -19.05 3.47 -10.91
C GLY A 14 -17.92 2.67 -10.29
N PHE A 15 -17.36 1.67 -10.97
CA PHE A 15 -16.22 0.91 -10.48
C PHE A 15 -14.94 1.78 -10.45
N GLU A 16 -14.66 2.51 -11.53
CA GLU A 16 -13.54 3.44 -11.60
C GLU A 16 -13.64 4.54 -10.54
N GLU A 17 -14.82 5.11 -10.36
CA GLU A 17 -15.08 6.11 -9.32
C GLU A 17 -14.87 5.52 -7.92
N LYS A 18 -15.34 4.30 -7.71
CA LYS A 18 -15.16 3.57 -6.46
C LYS A 18 -13.69 3.32 -6.16
N LEU A 19 -12.90 2.92 -7.16
CA LEU A 19 -11.46 2.76 -7.01
C LEU A 19 -10.79 4.09 -6.63
N ASN A 20 -11.14 5.17 -7.31
CA ASN A 20 -10.58 6.48 -7.03
C ASN A 20 -10.92 6.95 -5.61
N GLU A 21 -12.12 6.70 -5.13
CA GLU A 21 -12.52 6.99 -3.76
C GLU A 21 -11.70 6.18 -2.76
N MET A 22 -11.48 4.90 -3.03
CA MET A 22 -10.65 4.04 -2.18
C MET A 22 -9.19 4.50 -2.17
N TYR A 23 -8.65 4.88 -3.30
CA TYR A 23 -7.29 5.41 -3.39
C TYR A 23 -7.15 6.69 -2.57
N GLN A 24 -8.16 7.56 -2.64
CA GLN A 24 -8.17 8.80 -1.85
C GLN A 24 -8.23 8.50 -0.35
N GLU A 25 -9.05 7.54 0.06
CA GLU A 25 -9.14 7.12 1.46
C GLU A 25 -7.81 6.57 1.98
N ILE A 26 -7.13 5.76 1.16
CA ILE A 26 -5.81 5.20 1.50
C ILE A 26 -4.79 6.33 1.67
N ALA A 27 -4.71 7.23 0.71
CA ALA A 27 -3.77 8.35 0.76
C ALA A 27 -4.05 9.25 1.97
N ASN A 28 -5.32 9.53 2.26
CA ASN A 28 -5.70 10.32 3.43
C ASN A 28 -5.32 9.64 4.75
N LYS A 29 -5.49 8.31 4.83
CA LYS A 29 -5.11 7.56 6.02
C LYS A 29 -3.60 7.63 6.26
N ILE A 30 -2.81 7.43 5.23
CA ILE A 30 -1.35 7.52 5.34
C ILE A 30 -0.93 8.94 5.73
N ASN A 31 -1.54 9.95 5.13
CA ASN A 31 -1.30 11.35 5.52
C ASN A 31 -1.61 11.60 7.00
N GLU A 32 -2.69 11.02 7.51
CA GLU A 32 -3.04 11.10 8.93
C GLU A 32 -1.99 10.44 9.82
N MET A 33 -1.37 9.36 9.34
CA MET A 33 -0.38 8.58 10.10
C MET A 33 0.98 9.28 10.22
N ILE A 34 1.34 10.16 9.28
CA ILE A 34 2.63 10.83 9.25
C ILE A 34 2.53 12.21 9.90
N PRO A 35 3.08 12.42 11.11
CA PRO A 35 2.96 13.70 11.83
C PRO A 35 3.99 14.75 11.37
N ALA A 36 4.30 14.80 10.10
CA ALA A 36 5.26 15.74 9.53
C ALA A 36 4.87 16.07 8.10
N GLU A 37 5.41 17.15 7.56
CA GLU A 37 5.30 17.42 6.13
C GLU A 37 6.15 16.41 5.36
N TRP A 38 5.52 15.68 4.45
CA TRP A 38 6.17 14.65 3.64
C TRP A 38 6.12 15.04 2.16
N GLU A 39 7.03 14.48 1.37
CA GLU A 39 7.11 14.74 -0.06
C GLU A 39 6.70 13.53 -0.89
N GLN A 40 7.23 12.35 -0.56
CA GLN A 40 6.97 11.10 -1.25
C GLN A 40 6.56 10.02 -0.26
N VAL A 41 5.60 9.18 -0.67
CA VAL A 41 5.19 7.99 0.08
C VAL A 41 5.26 6.79 -0.84
N TYR A 42 5.87 5.71 -0.35
CA TYR A 42 6.00 4.44 -1.06
C TYR A 42 5.38 3.35 -0.19
N THR A 43 4.27 2.79 -0.64
CA THR A 43 3.51 1.80 0.13
C THR A 43 3.50 0.47 -0.59
N LYS A 44 3.65 -0.61 0.17
CA LYS A 44 3.54 -1.97 -0.33
C LYS A 44 2.59 -2.76 0.57
N ALA A 45 1.58 -3.34 -0.04
CA ALA A 45 0.63 -4.22 0.64
C ALA A 45 0.77 -5.63 0.10
N TYR A 46 0.81 -6.61 0.99
CA TYR A 46 0.75 -8.04 0.66
C TYR A 46 -0.47 -8.60 1.35
N ILE A 47 -1.46 -9.03 0.61
CA ILE A 47 -2.73 -9.53 1.18
C ILE A 47 -3.17 -10.77 0.41
N ASP A 48 -3.52 -11.81 1.13
CA ASP A 48 -4.18 -13.00 0.60
C ASP A 48 -5.47 -13.27 1.39
N ASP A 49 -6.09 -14.43 1.18
CA ASP A 49 -7.35 -14.76 1.85
C ASP A 49 -7.19 -15.01 3.36
N GLU A 50 -5.97 -15.20 3.84
CA GLU A 50 -5.67 -15.42 5.26
C GLU A 50 -5.23 -14.15 6.00
N GLY A 51 -4.99 -13.06 5.28
CA GLY A 51 -4.53 -11.79 5.84
C GLY A 51 -3.31 -11.26 5.10
N GLY A 52 -2.48 -10.49 5.79
CA GLY A 52 -1.30 -9.93 5.15
C GLY A 52 -0.66 -8.81 5.96
N GLU A 53 0.04 -7.93 5.27
CA GLU A 53 0.72 -6.80 5.88
C GLU A 53 0.73 -5.59 4.93
N VAL A 54 0.83 -4.41 5.52
CA VAL A 54 1.04 -3.16 4.79
C VAL A 54 2.22 -2.46 5.43
N LEU A 55 3.15 -2.03 4.59
CA LEU A 55 4.30 -1.24 5.02
C LEU A 55 4.43 0.00 4.15
N PHE A 56 5.00 1.07 4.70
CA PHE A 56 5.32 2.22 3.88
C PHE A 56 6.59 2.93 4.34
N TYR A 57 7.22 3.59 3.38
CA TYR A 57 8.33 4.50 3.56
C TYR A 57 7.89 5.89 3.10
N TYR A 58 8.47 6.92 3.68
CA TYR A 58 8.20 8.28 3.26
C TYR A 58 9.47 9.13 3.32
N THR A 59 9.49 10.20 2.56
CA THR A 59 10.52 11.22 2.62
C THR A 59 9.91 12.50 3.19
N LYS A 60 10.71 13.28 3.91
CA LYS A 60 10.29 14.58 4.41
C LYS A 60 10.53 15.64 3.34
N LEU A 61 9.81 16.74 3.45
CA LEU A 61 9.92 17.84 2.52
C LEU A 61 11.38 18.33 2.42
N GLY A 62 11.90 18.36 1.18
CA GLY A 62 13.25 18.84 0.91
C GLY A 62 14.37 17.86 1.27
N ASN A 63 14.06 16.61 1.61
CA ASN A 63 15.04 15.61 2.00
C ASN A 63 14.68 14.25 1.39
N ASN A 64 15.67 13.54 0.84
CA ASN A 64 15.45 12.24 0.17
C ASN A 64 15.68 11.03 1.10
N ASP A 65 15.97 11.25 2.38
CA ASP A 65 16.14 10.14 3.32
C ASP A 65 14.82 9.39 3.51
N LEU A 66 14.89 8.06 3.46
CA LEU A 66 13.73 7.20 3.65
C LEU A 66 13.48 6.97 5.13
N HIS A 67 12.24 7.20 5.55
CA HIS A 67 11.77 6.93 6.90
C HIS A 67 10.78 5.78 6.87
N TYR A 68 10.95 4.83 7.78
CA TYR A 68 10.09 3.65 7.85
C TYR A 68 8.93 3.90 8.81
N TYR A 69 7.73 3.47 8.43
CA TYR A 69 6.51 3.77 9.17
C TYR A 69 6.53 3.30 10.64
N THR A 70 7.19 2.18 10.95
CA THR A 70 7.21 1.65 12.32
C THR A 70 7.97 2.54 13.29
N ASN A 71 8.78 3.47 12.78
CA ASN A 71 9.55 4.40 13.60
C ASN A 71 8.75 5.66 13.98
N ILE A 72 7.57 5.86 13.41
CA ILE A 72 6.77 7.06 13.67
C ILE A 72 6.45 7.25 15.16
N PRO A 73 5.96 6.23 15.88
CA PRO A 73 5.68 6.41 17.31
C PRO A 73 6.89 6.94 18.11
N ARG A 74 8.07 6.38 17.85
CA ARG A 74 9.30 6.80 18.52
C ARG A 74 9.74 8.20 18.09
N ASP A 75 9.74 8.45 16.76
CA ASP A 75 10.31 9.68 16.21
C ASP A 75 9.45 10.91 16.51
N TYR A 76 8.13 10.73 16.70
CA TYR A 76 7.19 11.84 16.92
C TYR A 76 6.43 11.73 18.24
N ASN A 77 6.84 10.81 19.12
CA ASN A 77 6.19 10.61 20.41
C ASN A 77 4.67 10.38 20.29
N VAL A 78 4.28 9.55 19.31
CA VAL A 78 2.90 9.13 19.11
C VAL A 78 2.63 7.86 19.90
N SER A 79 1.46 7.75 20.52
CA SER A 79 1.06 6.54 21.24
C SER A 79 1.10 5.32 20.30
N GLU A 80 1.73 4.23 20.77
CA GLU A 80 1.76 2.96 20.03
C GLU A 80 0.36 2.45 19.75
N LYS A 81 -0.56 2.60 20.70
CA LYS A 81 -1.94 2.15 20.51
C LYS A 81 -2.66 2.97 19.46
N ILE A 82 -2.52 4.28 19.49
CA ILE A 82 -3.14 5.16 18.49
C ILE A 82 -2.60 4.82 17.10
N PHE A 83 -1.29 4.66 16.98
CA PHE A 83 -0.66 4.32 15.70
C PHE A 83 -1.09 2.94 15.19
N SER A 84 -1.16 1.96 16.09
CA SER A 84 -1.64 0.62 15.75
C SER A 84 -3.07 0.63 15.24
N ASP A 85 -3.95 1.42 15.87
CA ASP A 85 -5.34 1.57 15.43
C ASP A 85 -5.41 2.19 14.02
N LEU A 86 -4.58 3.19 13.75
CA LEU A 86 -4.48 3.79 12.42
C LEU A 86 -3.97 2.80 11.38
N TRP A 87 -2.98 1.97 11.76
CA TRP A 87 -2.47 0.93 10.88
C TRP A 87 -3.54 -0.12 10.56
N ASP A 88 -4.32 -0.52 11.57
CA ASP A 88 -5.42 -1.46 11.36
C ASP A 88 -6.45 -0.90 10.37
N ASP A 89 -6.76 0.39 10.47
CA ASP A 89 -7.63 1.09 9.52
C ASP A 89 -7.03 1.08 8.11
N LEU A 90 -5.74 1.34 8.00
CA LEU A 90 -5.03 1.33 6.70
C LEU A 90 -5.08 -0.06 6.08
N PHE A 91 -4.78 -1.09 6.86
CA PHE A 91 -4.87 -2.48 6.40
C PHE A 91 -6.29 -2.79 5.90
N GLY A 92 -7.31 -2.39 6.66
CA GLY A 92 -8.71 -2.57 6.29
C GLY A 92 -9.06 -1.92 4.96
N LEU A 93 -8.50 -0.74 4.68
CA LEU A 93 -8.70 -0.06 3.40
C LEU A 93 -8.09 -0.82 2.22
N PHE A 94 -6.89 -1.37 2.38
CA PHE A 94 -6.28 -2.21 1.34
C PHE A 94 -7.02 -3.53 1.15
N ASP A 95 -7.48 -4.14 2.23
CA ASP A 95 -8.30 -5.36 2.16
C ASP A 95 -9.61 -5.11 1.41
N LYS A 96 -10.26 -4.00 1.71
CA LYS A 96 -11.47 -3.56 1.00
C LYS A 96 -11.20 -3.31 -0.49
N LEU A 97 -10.05 -2.72 -0.82
CA LEU A 97 -9.62 -2.53 -2.20
C LEU A 97 -9.50 -3.89 -2.91
N ARG A 98 -8.87 -4.87 -2.28
CA ARG A 98 -8.72 -6.21 -2.82
C ARG A 98 -10.09 -6.88 -3.03
N GLU A 99 -10.97 -6.79 -2.04
CA GLU A 99 -12.32 -7.36 -2.12
C GLU A 99 -13.16 -6.73 -3.25
N SER A 100 -12.94 -5.44 -3.55
CA SER A 100 -13.68 -4.78 -4.62
C SER A 100 -13.36 -5.36 -6.00
N PHE A 101 -12.17 -5.92 -6.20
CA PHE A 101 -11.80 -6.61 -7.44
C PHE A 101 -12.62 -7.90 -7.60
N LYS A 102 -12.79 -8.67 -6.52
CA LYS A 102 -13.66 -9.85 -6.53
C LYS A 102 -15.10 -9.48 -6.88
N GLY A 103 -15.60 -8.39 -6.29
CA GLY A 103 -16.95 -7.88 -6.56
C GLY A 103 -17.17 -7.46 -8.00
N ASP A 104 -16.10 -7.09 -8.71
CA ASP A 104 -16.16 -6.71 -10.14
C ASP A 104 -15.72 -7.87 -11.07
N ASN A 105 -15.72 -9.10 -10.57
CA ASN A 105 -15.31 -10.30 -11.31
C ASN A 105 -13.87 -10.25 -11.83
N GLN A 106 -13.00 -9.50 -11.15
CA GLN A 106 -11.57 -9.48 -11.45
C GLN A 106 -10.81 -10.34 -10.46
N GLU A 107 -9.67 -10.87 -10.91
CA GLU A 107 -8.79 -11.62 -10.02
C GLU A 107 -8.29 -10.70 -8.90
N PRO A 108 -8.42 -11.13 -7.62
CA PRO A 108 -7.86 -10.34 -6.53
C PRO A 108 -6.34 -10.37 -6.56
N TRP A 109 -5.74 -9.21 -6.43
CA TRP A 109 -4.29 -9.08 -6.38
C TRP A 109 -3.72 -9.66 -5.08
N THR A 110 -2.46 -10.03 -5.10
CA THR A 110 -1.72 -10.52 -3.93
C THR A 110 -0.75 -9.50 -3.37
N SER A 111 -0.34 -8.52 -4.18
CA SER A 111 0.37 -7.36 -3.68
C SER A 111 0.02 -6.11 -4.47
N CYS A 112 0.21 -4.97 -3.81
CA CYS A 112 -0.10 -3.66 -4.36
C CYS A 112 1.02 -2.70 -3.99
N GLU A 113 1.56 -2.00 -4.97
CA GLU A 113 2.41 -0.84 -4.74
C GLU A 113 1.57 0.42 -4.91
N PHE A 114 1.59 1.27 -3.90
CA PHE A 114 0.77 2.47 -3.85
C PHE A 114 1.68 3.65 -3.50
N ASP A 115 2.13 4.36 -4.52
CA ASP A 115 3.07 5.45 -4.39
C ASP A 115 2.41 6.77 -4.71
N PHE A 116 2.61 7.78 -3.89
CA PHE A 116 2.06 9.11 -4.15
C PHE A 116 2.96 10.19 -3.58
N ASN A 117 2.80 11.41 -4.12
CA ASN A 117 3.56 12.56 -3.66
C ASN A 117 2.62 13.68 -3.14
N ASN A 118 3.23 14.71 -2.57
CA ASN A 118 2.49 15.84 -2.00
C ASN A 118 1.82 16.75 -3.05
N GLU A 119 2.08 16.52 -4.33
CA GLU A 119 1.39 17.20 -5.44
C GLU A 119 0.16 16.42 -5.93
N GLY A 120 -0.14 15.29 -5.28
CA GLY A 120 -1.28 14.45 -5.64
C GLY A 120 -1.04 13.50 -6.79
N LYS A 121 0.20 13.30 -7.21
CA LYS A 121 0.54 12.27 -8.22
C LYS A 121 0.48 10.91 -7.57
N LEU A 122 -0.27 10.01 -8.17
CA LEU A 122 -0.50 8.66 -7.67
C LEU A 122 -0.10 7.64 -8.72
N ASN A 123 0.63 6.61 -8.29
CA ASN A 123 0.98 5.46 -9.12
C ASN A 123 0.64 4.18 -8.36
N VAL A 124 -0.30 3.42 -8.88
CA VAL A 124 -0.77 2.17 -8.26
C VAL A 124 -0.50 1.01 -9.22
N SER A 125 0.12 -0.03 -8.71
CA SER A 125 0.33 -1.26 -9.48
C SER A 125 0.02 -2.48 -8.63
N PHE A 126 -0.36 -3.56 -9.30
CA PHE A 126 -0.77 -4.80 -8.64
C PHE A 126 0.03 -5.97 -9.21
N ASP A 127 0.29 -6.99 -8.38
CA ASP A 127 0.79 -8.26 -8.86
C ASP A 127 -0.04 -9.43 -8.31
N TYR A 128 0.20 -10.61 -8.85
CA TYR A 128 -0.58 -11.81 -8.59
C TYR A 128 0.32 -12.98 -8.21
N ILE A 129 1.51 -12.68 -7.68
CA ILE A 129 2.49 -13.69 -7.26
C ILE A 129 1.94 -14.46 -6.06
N ASP A 130 2.04 -15.77 -6.11
CA ASP A 130 1.66 -16.63 -4.99
C ASP A 130 2.78 -16.61 -3.93
N TRP A 131 2.82 -15.54 -3.16
CA TRP A 131 3.84 -15.35 -2.14
C TRP A 131 3.80 -16.40 -1.05
N LYS A 132 2.61 -16.91 -0.73
CA LYS A 132 2.40 -17.92 0.31
C LYS A 132 3.14 -19.22 0.00
N ASN A 133 3.14 -19.64 -1.26
CA ASN A 133 3.79 -20.84 -1.72
C ASN A 133 5.16 -20.58 -2.35
N SER A 134 5.65 -19.36 -2.29
CA SER A 134 6.99 -18.98 -2.75
C SER A 134 8.04 -19.33 -1.70
N ASP A 135 9.31 -19.31 -2.12
CA ASP A 135 10.43 -19.48 -1.21
C ASP A 135 10.68 -18.25 -0.33
N PHE A 136 9.96 -17.15 -0.57
CA PHE A 136 10.11 -15.92 0.16
C PHE A 136 9.19 -15.88 1.38
N GLY A 137 9.79 -15.91 2.58
CA GLY A 137 9.08 -15.51 3.80
C GLY A 137 8.86 -14.00 3.86
N PRO A 138 8.17 -13.49 4.88
CA PRO A 138 7.87 -12.05 4.99
C PRO A 138 9.10 -11.15 4.98
N MET A 139 10.19 -11.56 5.63
CA MET A 139 11.41 -10.78 5.65
C MET A 139 12.09 -10.74 4.29
N ALA A 140 12.17 -11.88 3.60
CA ALA A 140 12.80 -11.97 2.28
C ALA A 140 12.04 -11.13 1.24
N ARG A 141 10.71 -11.18 1.23
CA ARG A 141 9.92 -10.37 0.29
C ARG A 141 10.02 -8.87 0.57
N LYS A 142 10.13 -8.47 1.85
CA LYS A 142 10.38 -7.08 2.24
C LYS A 142 11.75 -6.61 1.75
N ASN A 143 12.79 -7.42 1.96
CA ASN A 143 14.13 -7.12 1.50
C ASN A 143 14.20 -7.03 -0.03
N TYR A 144 13.51 -7.94 -0.72
CA TYR A 144 13.41 -7.91 -2.17
C TYR A 144 12.73 -6.62 -2.66
N TYR A 145 11.64 -6.21 -2.02
CA TYR A 145 10.96 -4.95 -2.35
C TYR A 145 11.91 -3.76 -2.18
N LYS A 146 12.61 -3.66 -1.06
CA LYS A 146 13.56 -2.58 -0.80
C LYS A 146 14.69 -2.54 -1.83
N TYR A 147 15.19 -3.70 -2.20
CA TYR A 147 16.24 -3.82 -3.20
C TYR A 147 15.75 -3.35 -4.58
N LYS A 148 14.60 -3.85 -5.01
CA LYS A 148 14.04 -3.51 -6.31
C LYS A 148 13.59 -2.04 -6.39
N LYS A 149 13.04 -1.52 -5.32
CA LYS A 149 12.46 -0.18 -5.29
C LYS A 149 13.50 0.91 -5.06
N PHE A 150 14.40 0.68 -4.11
CA PHE A 150 15.32 1.71 -3.62
C PHE A 150 16.80 1.36 -3.83
N GLY A 151 17.12 0.18 -4.33
CA GLY A 151 18.50 -0.28 -4.46
C GLY A 151 19.15 -0.60 -3.11
N ILE A 152 18.36 -0.80 -2.05
CA ILE A 152 18.88 -1.10 -0.72
C ILE A 152 19.22 -2.58 -0.63
N VAL A 153 20.50 -2.88 -0.41
CA VAL A 153 21.01 -4.24 -0.25
C VAL A 153 20.92 -4.61 1.24
N PRO A 154 20.40 -5.81 1.58
CA PRO A 154 20.38 -6.25 2.98
C PRO A 154 21.78 -6.27 3.60
N GLU A 155 21.87 -5.95 4.89
CA GLU A 155 23.12 -5.88 5.63
C GLU A 155 23.80 -7.25 5.76
N TYR A 156 23.01 -8.30 6.02
CA TYR A 156 23.52 -9.65 6.27
C TYR A 156 23.58 -10.47 4.99
N GLU A 157 24.67 -11.26 4.86
CA GLU A 157 24.89 -12.10 3.67
C GLU A 157 23.77 -13.10 3.44
N TYR A 158 23.28 -13.75 4.50
CA TYR A 158 22.20 -14.73 4.36
C TYR A 158 20.91 -14.10 3.84
N GLU A 159 20.64 -12.85 4.18
CA GLU A 159 19.48 -12.12 3.66
C GLU A 159 19.65 -11.77 2.18
N ARG A 160 20.89 -11.46 1.77
CA ARG A 160 21.18 -11.18 0.36
C ARG A 160 21.03 -12.42 -0.52
N GLU A 161 21.33 -13.59 0.02
CA GLU A 161 21.20 -14.86 -0.69
C GLU A 161 19.74 -15.27 -0.91
N GLU A 162 18.82 -14.76 -0.10
CA GLU A 162 17.40 -15.07 -0.18
C GLU A 162 16.66 -14.28 -1.28
N ILE A 163 17.26 -13.23 -1.84
CA ILE A 163 16.60 -12.36 -2.84
C ILE A 163 17.28 -12.42 -4.25
#